data_297bb7e280c8f951e59786bd721cd41b
#
_entry.id   297bb7e280c8f951e59786bd721cd41b
#
_cell.length_a   1.000
_cell.length_b   1.000
_cell.length_c   1.000
_cell.angle_alpha   90.00
_cell.angle_beta   90.00
_cell.angle_gamma   90.00
#
_symmetry.space_group_name_H-M   'P 1'
#
loop_
_entity.id
_entity.type
_entity.pdbx_description
1 polymer ?
#
loop_
_entity_poly.entity_id
_entity_poly.type
_entity_poly.pdbx_seq_one_letter_code
_entity_poly.pdbx_strand_id
1 'polypeptide(L)'
;YSSYGYNLLSFGTNGYGDASAFLQVNVWGALIIEFILTFVFVITVIGVTSKPEYKSVSGIVIGLSLAAVHLFGIPFTGTGVNPARSFGPALARAVNGDIQALSQVWVFIVAPLAGAVVAALVYKLLSYEKPVVTVSETESENGGQSVSGSVETEE
;
A
#
# COMPACT_ATOMS: atom_id res chain seq x y z
N TYR A 1 14.64 -32.57 -18.19
CA TYR A 1 13.38 -32.99 -17.54
C TYR A 1 13.02 -31.88 -16.55
N SER A 2 12.16 -30.98 -17.00
CA SER A 2 11.56 -29.96 -16.14
C SER A 2 10.53 -30.70 -15.28
N SER A 3 10.92 -31.06 -14.08
CA SER A 3 9.99 -31.54 -13.07
C SER A 3 9.12 -30.34 -12.68
N TYR A 4 7.84 -30.40 -12.96
CA TYR A 4 6.81 -29.61 -12.28
C TYR A 4 6.72 -30.08 -10.80
N GLY A 5 7.83 -30.04 -10.10
CA GLY A 5 7.87 -30.18 -8.67
C GLY A 5 7.59 -28.82 -8.08
N TYR A 6 6.45 -28.67 -7.41
CA TYR A 6 6.29 -27.64 -6.40
C TYR A 6 7.54 -27.71 -5.53
N ASN A 7 8.43 -26.79 -5.74
CA ASN A 7 9.64 -26.73 -4.94
C ASN A 7 9.18 -26.31 -3.55
N LEU A 8 9.01 -27.28 -2.66
CA LEU A 8 8.68 -27.04 -1.24
C LEU A 8 9.67 -26.06 -0.58
N LEU A 9 10.79 -25.79 -1.26
CA LEU A 9 11.82 -24.83 -0.92
C LEU A 9 11.57 -23.43 -1.47
N SER A 10 10.41 -23.15 -2.10
CA SER A 10 10.14 -21.80 -2.58
C SER A 10 9.96 -20.79 -1.44
N PHE A 11 9.75 -21.23 -0.20
CA PHE A 11 9.63 -20.41 1.01
C PHE A 11 8.66 -19.22 0.86
N GLY A 12 7.77 -19.26 -0.13
CA GLY A 12 6.89 -18.15 -0.44
C GLY A 12 7.60 -16.92 -1.02
N THR A 13 8.74 -17.13 -1.71
CA THR A 13 9.48 -16.07 -2.37
C THR A 13 8.70 -15.43 -3.51
N ASN A 14 8.98 -14.17 -3.76
CA ASN A 14 8.49 -13.44 -4.91
C ASN A 14 9.49 -13.54 -6.08
N GLY A 15 8.98 -13.42 -7.31
CA GLY A 15 9.85 -13.46 -8.49
C GLY A 15 9.18 -12.96 -9.77
N TYR A 16 10.01 -12.71 -10.78
CA TYR A 16 9.58 -12.38 -12.14
C TYR A 16 10.44 -13.13 -13.17
N GLY A 17 10.02 -13.09 -14.43
CA GLY A 17 10.67 -13.89 -15.49
C GLY A 17 10.50 -15.38 -15.21
N ASP A 18 11.59 -16.13 -15.25
CA ASP A 18 11.59 -17.57 -14.96
C ASP A 18 11.27 -17.90 -13.49
N ALA A 19 11.36 -16.92 -12.59
CA ALA A 19 10.98 -17.02 -11.18
C ALA A 19 9.54 -16.59 -10.91
N SER A 20 8.75 -16.23 -11.92
CA SER A 20 7.31 -15.97 -11.79
C SER A 20 6.57 -17.21 -11.29
N ALA A 21 5.44 -17.00 -10.59
CA ALA A 21 4.70 -18.13 -9.99
C ALA A 21 4.04 -19.04 -11.04
N PHE A 22 3.03 -18.54 -11.76
CA PHE A 22 2.29 -19.32 -12.77
C PHE A 22 2.29 -18.64 -14.13
N LEU A 23 2.14 -17.31 -14.13
CA LEU A 23 2.11 -16.49 -15.34
C LEU A 23 3.43 -15.74 -15.43
N GLN A 24 4.18 -16.01 -16.50
CA GLN A 24 5.45 -15.32 -16.70
C GLN A 24 5.23 -13.83 -16.94
N VAL A 25 5.84 -13.02 -16.08
CA VAL A 25 5.85 -11.58 -16.19
C VAL A 25 7.30 -11.08 -16.21
N ASN A 26 7.58 -10.13 -17.08
CA ASN A 26 8.89 -9.49 -17.10
C ASN A 26 9.01 -8.48 -15.93
N VAL A 27 10.19 -7.89 -15.78
CA VAL A 27 10.48 -6.94 -14.70
C VAL A 27 9.51 -5.74 -14.67
N TRP A 28 9.13 -5.22 -15.84
CA TRP A 28 8.20 -4.10 -15.95
C TRP A 28 6.79 -4.48 -15.52
N GLY A 29 6.35 -5.67 -15.94
CA GLY A 29 5.07 -6.23 -15.48
C GLY A 29 5.05 -6.43 -13.97
N ALA A 30 6.13 -6.96 -13.39
CA ALA A 30 6.24 -7.13 -11.94
C ALA A 30 6.20 -5.79 -11.20
N LEU A 31 6.93 -4.77 -11.68
CA LEU A 31 6.88 -3.42 -11.10
C LEU A 31 5.48 -2.81 -11.12
N ILE A 32 4.77 -2.92 -12.25
CA ILE A 32 3.41 -2.37 -12.39
C ILE A 32 2.43 -3.13 -11.49
N ILE A 33 2.48 -4.45 -11.46
CA ILE A 33 1.59 -5.27 -10.64
C ILE A 33 1.80 -4.95 -9.16
N GLU A 34 3.03 -5.00 -8.67
CA GLU A 34 3.34 -4.73 -7.26
C GLU A 34 2.98 -3.29 -6.85
N PHE A 35 3.22 -2.32 -7.74
CA PHE A 35 2.80 -0.93 -7.53
C PHE A 35 1.28 -0.81 -7.37
N ILE A 36 0.50 -1.36 -8.31
CA ILE A 36 -0.96 -1.27 -8.28
C ILE A 36 -1.53 -2.00 -7.07
N LEU A 37 -1.08 -3.22 -6.79
CA LEU A 37 -1.57 -4.00 -5.66
C LEU A 37 -1.29 -3.32 -4.32
N THR A 38 -0.09 -2.74 -4.17
CA THR A 38 0.26 -1.99 -2.97
C THR A 38 -0.53 -0.69 -2.88
N PHE A 39 -0.70 0.04 -3.98
CA PHE A 39 -1.54 1.24 -4.02
C PHE A 39 -2.97 0.93 -3.54
N VAL A 40 -3.62 -0.10 -4.09
CA VAL A 40 -4.98 -0.50 -3.70
C VAL A 40 -5.04 -0.92 -2.23
N PHE A 41 -4.08 -1.69 -1.77
CA PHE A 41 -4.02 -2.12 -0.37
C PHE A 41 -3.85 -0.94 0.58
N VAL A 42 -2.85 -0.07 0.33
CA VAL A 42 -2.53 1.05 1.22
C VAL A 42 -3.65 2.10 1.24
N ILE A 43 -4.26 2.44 0.09
CA ILE A 43 -5.36 3.40 0.09
C ILE A 43 -6.58 2.87 0.86
N THR A 44 -6.81 1.56 0.81
CA THR A 44 -7.87 0.91 1.61
C THR A 44 -7.54 0.98 3.11
N VAL A 45 -6.29 0.69 3.49
CA VAL A 45 -5.84 0.79 4.89
C VAL A 45 -6.02 2.21 5.42
N ILE A 46 -5.49 3.21 4.70
CA ILE A 46 -5.60 4.61 5.12
C ILE A 46 -7.09 5.01 5.22
N GLY A 47 -7.91 4.69 4.21
CA GLY A 47 -9.32 5.04 4.19
C GLY A 47 -10.10 4.50 5.38
N VAL A 48 -9.88 3.22 5.74
CA VAL A 48 -10.62 2.58 6.84
C VAL A 48 -10.08 2.93 8.22
N THR A 49 -8.83 3.42 8.32
CA THR A 49 -8.22 3.80 9.60
C THR A 49 -8.31 5.29 9.90
N SER A 50 -8.65 6.12 8.91
CA SER A 50 -8.68 7.58 9.06
C SER A 50 -9.86 8.11 9.87
N LYS A 51 -10.94 7.34 10.01
CA LYS A 51 -12.13 7.76 10.73
C LYS A 51 -12.46 6.83 11.90
N PRO A 52 -12.72 7.38 13.10
CA PRO A 52 -13.06 6.58 14.29
C PRO A 52 -14.27 5.65 14.08
N GLU A 53 -15.21 6.07 13.23
CA GLU A 53 -16.45 5.33 12.91
C GLU A 53 -16.17 3.94 12.31
N TYR A 54 -15.06 3.79 11.58
CA TYR A 54 -14.69 2.53 10.92
C TYR A 54 -13.83 1.61 11.80
N LYS A 55 -13.49 2.03 13.03
CA LYS A 55 -12.57 1.30 13.90
C LYS A 55 -13.02 -0.15 14.17
N SER A 56 -14.33 -0.37 14.34
CA SER A 56 -14.89 -1.70 14.61
C SER A 56 -14.76 -2.68 13.44
N VAL A 57 -14.75 -2.18 12.21
CA VAL A 57 -14.69 -3.00 10.98
C VAL A 57 -13.34 -2.98 10.29
N SER A 58 -12.43 -2.09 10.72
CA SER A 58 -11.14 -1.86 10.04
C SER A 58 -10.32 -3.14 9.88
N GLY A 59 -10.24 -3.97 10.91
CA GLY A 59 -9.49 -5.22 10.85
C GLY A 59 -10.01 -6.18 9.78
N ILE A 60 -11.33 -6.32 9.65
CA ILE A 60 -11.96 -7.18 8.63
C ILE A 60 -11.68 -6.62 7.24
N VAL A 61 -11.87 -5.32 7.04
CA VAL A 61 -11.64 -4.68 5.74
C VAL A 61 -10.18 -4.79 5.31
N ILE A 62 -9.22 -4.55 6.22
CA ILE A 62 -7.79 -4.71 5.94
C ILE A 62 -7.46 -6.16 5.60
N GLY A 63 -7.96 -7.12 6.37
CA GLY A 63 -7.72 -8.55 6.13
C GLY A 63 -8.27 -9.03 4.80
N LEU A 64 -9.52 -8.66 4.46
CA LEU A 64 -10.13 -9.00 3.18
C LEU A 64 -9.42 -8.32 2.00
N SER A 65 -9.01 -7.06 2.14
CA SER A 65 -8.22 -6.35 1.13
C SER A 65 -6.87 -7.04 0.89
N LEU A 66 -6.18 -7.43 1.97
CA LEU A 66 -4.92 -8.18 1.86
C LEU A 66 -5.13 -9.53 1.16
N ALA A 67 -6.20 -10.26 1.51
CA ALA A 67 -6.54 -11.52 0.85
C ALA A 67 -6.83 -11.30 -0.65
N ALA A 68 -7.60 -10.27 -0.99
CA ALA A 68 -7.95 -9.95 -2.37
C ALA A 68 -6.71 -9.64 -3.23
N VAL A 69 -5.79 -8.79 -2.75
CA VAL A 69 -4.57 -8.48 -3.50
C VAL A 69 -3.66 -9.71 -3.65
N HIS A 70 -3.65 -10.62 -2.67
CA HIS A 70 -2.92 -11.89 -2.79
C HIS A 70 -3.55 -12.84 -3.79
N LEU A 71 -4.86 -13.02 -3.75
CA LEU A 71 -5.56 -13.87 -4.72
C LEU A 71 -5.31 -13.39 -6.16
N PHE A 72 -5.24 -12.09 -6.37
CA PHE A 72 -4.97 -11.52 -7.69
C PHE A 72 -3.48 -11.64 -8.08
N GLY A 73 -2.55 -11.31 -7.18
CA GLY A 73 -1.14 -11.13 -7.51
C GLY A 73 -0.30 -12.41 -7.45
N ILE A 74 -0.70 -13.43 -6.65
CA ILE A 74 0.06 -14.68 -6.51
C ILE A 74 0.38 -15.33 -7.87
N PRO A 75 -0.56 -15.45 -8.84
CA PRO A 75 -0.25 -16.08 -10.12
C PRO A 75 0.87 -15.41 -10.90
N PHE A 76 1.13 -14.13 -10.70
CA PHE A 76 2.12 -13.34 -11.43
C PHE A 76 3.47 -13.30 -10.72
N THR A 77 3.52 -12.72 -9.54
CA THR A 77 4.76 -12.39 -8.82
C THR A 77 4.92 -13.12 -7.49
N GLY A 78 3.90 -13.85 -7.07
CA GLY A 78 3.82 -14.38 -5.71
C GLY A 78 3.37 -13.33 -4.69
N THR A 79 2.97 -12.15 -5.10
CA THR A 79 2.51 -10.99 -4.34
C THR A 79 3.44 -10.57 -3.22
N GLY A 80 4.19 -9.49 -3.45
CA GLY A 80 5.05 -8.87 -2.43
C GLY A 80 4.25 -7.94 -1.53
N VAL A 81 3.80 -6.82 -2.08
CA VAL A 81 3.09 -5.67 -1.45
C VAL A 81 3.69 -5.16 -0.14
N ASN A 82 4.78 -5.75 0.29
CA ASN A 82 5.48 -5.42 1.53
C ASN A 82 6.96 -5.81 1.42
N PRO A 83 7.90 -4.86 1.55
CA PRO A 83 9.33 -5.12 1.47
C PRO A 83 9.83 -6.22 2.42
N ALA A 84 9.38 -6.21 3.68
CA ALA A 84 9.81 -7.18 4.68
C ALA A 84 9.28 -8.60 4.36
N ARG A 85 8.04 -8.69 3.87
CA ARG A 85 7.42 -9.95 3.43
C ARG A 85 8.18 -10.55 2.24
N SER A 86 8.75 -9.73 1.37
CA SER A 86 9.53 -10.19 0.22
C SER A 86 10.98 -10.50 0.58
N PHE A 87 11.59 -9.69 1.44
CA PHE A 87 12.99 -9.86 1.84
C PHE A 87 13.23 -11.09 2.70
N GLY A 88 12.37 -11.36 3.69
CA GLY A 88 12.55 -12.50 4.61
C GLY A 88 12.66 -13.85 3.90
N PRO A 89 11.67 -14.26 3.09
CA PRO A 89 11.75 -15.50 2.31
C PRO A 89 12.90 -15.52 1.30
N ALA A 90 13.21 -14.39 0.65
CA ALA A 90 14.33 -14.30 -0.28
C ALA A 90 15.68 -14.55 0.42
N LEU A 91 15.87 -14.00 1.61
CA LEU A 91 17.05 -14.25 2.44
C LEU A 91 17.14 -15.70 2.89
N ALA A 92 16.02 -16.27 3.36
CA ALA A 92 15.97 -17.67 3.77
C ALA A 92 16.37 -18.61 2.62
N ARG A 93 15.90 -18.32 1.40
CA ARG A 93 16.27 -19.08 0.20
C ARG A 93 17.75 -18.92 -0.16
N ALA A 94 18.29 -17.71 -0.05
CA ALA A 94 19.69 -17.42 -0.32
C ALA A 94 20.64 -18.19 0.62
N VAL A 95 20.31 -18.29 1.90
CA VAL A 95 21.07 -19.09 2.88
C VAL A 95 21.10 -20.59 2.51
N ASN A 96 20.06 -21.06 1.84
CA ASN A 96 19.99 -22.45 1.32
C ASN A 96 20.61 -22.61 -0.10
N GLY A 97 21.39 -21.63 -0.58
CA GLY A 97 22.19 -21.72 -1.78
C GLY A 97 21.51 -21.19 -3.05
N ASP A 98 20.31 -20.65 -2.97
CA ASP A 98 19.62 -20.06 -4.12
C ASP A 98 19.41 -18.56 -3.95
N ILE A 99 20.25 -17.77 -4.60
CA ILE A 99 20.25 -16.29 -4.53
C ILE A 99 19.29 -15.63 -5.52
N GLN A 100 18.57 -16.38 -6.35
CA GLN A 100 17.74 -15.81 -7.41
C GLN A 100 16.68 -14.84 -6.85
N ALA A 101 15.92 -15.26 -5.83
CA ALA A 101 14.90 -14.42 -5.22
C ALA A 101 15.50 -13.17 -4.56
N LEU A 102 16.69 -13.29 -3.93
CA LEU A 102 17.36 -12.16 -3.30
C LEU A 102 17.86 -11.14 -4.37
N SER A 103 18.31 -11.61 -5.52
CA SER A 103 18.72 -10.73 -6.64
C SER A 103 17.56 -9.94 -7.24
N GLN A 104 16.33 -10.47 -7.13
CA GLN A 104 15.11 -9.85 -7.64
C GLN A 104 14.35 -9.01 -6.61
N VAL A 105 14.73 -9.09 -5.33
CA VAL A 105 13.98 -8.46 -4.21
C VAL A 105 13.80 -6.96 -4.34
N TRP A 106 14.71 -6.28 -5.03
CA TRP A 106 14.65 -4.83 -5.24
C TRP A 106 13.34 -4.35 -5.89
N VAL A 107 12.76 -5.14 -6.82
CA VAL A 107 11.46 -4.86 -7.43
C VAL A 107 10.37 -4.81 -6.36
N PHE A 108 10.41 -5.77 -5.44
CA PHE A 108 9.45 -5.94 -4.34
C PHE A 108 9.69 -4.99 -3.16
N ILE A 109 10.70 -4.15 -3.26
CA ILE A 109 10.95 -3.02 -2.36
C ILE A 109 10.50 -1.72 -3.03
N VAL A 110 11.02 -1.44 -4.23
CA VAL A 110 10.80 -0.17 -4.92
C VAL A 110 9.34 0.02 -5.33
N ALA A 111 8.73 -0.99 -5.96
CA ALA A 111 7.35 -0.87 -6.45
C ALA A 111 6.31 -0.70 -5.32
N PRO A 112 6.35 -1.50 -4.22
CA PRO A 112 5.47 -1.28 -3.09
C PRO A 112 5.66 0.08 -2.41
N LEU A 113 6.89 0.54 -2.21
CA LEU A 113 7.13 1.86 -1.63
C LEU A 113 6.57 2.98 -2.50
N ALA A 114 6.78 2.91 -3.81
CA ALA A 114 6.20 3.87 -4.75
C ALA A 114 4.66 3.85 -4.72
N GLY A 115 4.05 2.66 -4.74
CA GLY A 115 2.60 2.48 -4.64
C GLY A 115 2.02 3.06 -3.36
N ALA A 116 2.69 2.82 -2.21
CA ALA A 116 2.28 3.35 -0.93
C ALA A 116 2.35 4.89 -0.86
N VAL A 117 3.43 5.48 -1.39
CA VAL A 117 3.58 6.96 -1.46
C VAL A 117 2.47 7.57 -2.31
N VAL A 118 2.19 7.00 -3.49
CA VAL A 118 1.12 7.51 -4.35
C VAL A 118 -0.24 7.35 -3.71
N ALA A 119 -0.51 6.22 -3.03
CA ALA A 119 -1.75 6.02 -2.29
C ALA A 119 -1.96 7.09 -1.20
N ALA A 120 -0.91 7.41 -0.43
CA ALA A 120 -0.97 8.44 0.59
C ALA A 120 -1.22 9.84 0.00
N LEU A 121 -0.56 10.17 -1.12
CA LEU A 121 -0.77 11.44 -1.82
C LEU A 121 -2.19 11.56 -2.38
N VAL A 122 -2.68 10.51 -3.03
CA VAL A 122 -4.06 10.47 -3.56
C VAL A 122 -5.06 10.60 -2.42
N TYR A 123 -4.86 9.87 -1.33
CA TYR A 123 -5.73 9.98 -0.16
C TYR A 123 -5.74 11.41 0.39
N LYS A 124 -4.58 12.03 0.56
CA LYS A 124 -4.47 13.42 1.02
C LYS A 124 -5.20 14.40 0.09
N LEU A 125 -5.12 14.21 -1.22
CA LEU A 125 -5.83 15.05 -2.19
C LEU A 125 -7.35 14.87 -2.10
N LEU A 126 -7.82 13.63 -1.92
CA LEU A 126 -9.25 13.32 -1.82
C LEU A 126 -9.86 13.77 -0.48
N SER A 127 -9.05 13.76 0.59
CA SER A 127 -9.48 14.13 1.94
C SER A 127 -9.21 15.59 2.28
N TYR A 128 -8.81 16.40 1.29
CA TYR A 128 -8.59 17.83 1.49
C TYR A 128 -9.94 18.55 1.69
N GLU A 129 -10.34 18.70 2.95
CA GLU A 129 -11.43 19.58 3.33
C GLU A 129 -10.92 21.02 3.31
N LYS A 130 -11.64 21.91 2.60
CA LYS A 130 -11.33 23.34 2.67
C LYS A 130 -11.54 23.80 4.11
N PRO A 131 -10.63 24.60 4.68
CA PRO A 131 -10.84 25.17 6.02
C PRO A 131 -12.18 25.93 6.04
N VAL A 132 -13.04 25.54 6.95
CA VAL A 132 -14.29 26.27 7.19
C VAL A 132 -13.91 27.57 7.89
N VAL A 133 -14.02 28.69 7.16
CA VAL A 133 -13.87 30.01 7.77
C VAL A 133 -15.13 30.29 8.58
N THR A 134 -15.07 30.04 9.87
CA THR A 134 -16.14 30.46 10.82
C THR A 134 -15.95 31.95 11.07
N VAL A 135 -16.79 32.78 10.48
CA VAL A 135 -16.87 34.17 10.84
C VAL A 135 -17.72 34.26 12.13
N SER A 136 -17.08 34.44 13.27
CA SER A 136 -17.81 34.77 14.50
C SER A 136 -18.25 36.24 14.43
N GLU A 137 -19.51 36.46 14.17
CA GLU A 137 -20.11 37.76 14.38
C GLU A 137 -20.20 38.02 15.90
N THR A 138 -19.27 38.81 16.40
CA THR A 138 -19.40 39.37 17.76
C THR A 138 -20.37 40.52 17.66
N GLU A 139 -21.63 40.34 18.07
CA GLU A 139 -22.54 41.43 18.28
C GLU A 139 -21.95 42.30 19.41
N SER A 140 -21.37 43.42 19.04
CA SER A 140 -20.99 44.48 19.96
C SER A 140 -22.19 45.36 20.19
N GLU A 141 -22.80 45.24 21.34
CA GLU A 141 -23.78 46.20 21.90
C GLU A 141 -23.08 47.52 22.22
N ASN A 142 -22.55 48.20 21.26
CA ASN A 142 -22.32 49.65 21.27
C ASN A 142 -21.63 50.09 19.96
N GLY A 143 -22.36 50.70 19.09
CA GLY A 143 -22.06 51.70 18.09
C GLY A 143 -20.65 51.78 17.50
N GLY A 144 -20.14 50.70 16.83
CA GLY A 144 -18.91 50.80 16.08
C GLY A 144 -18.57 49.45 15.46
N GLN A 145 -18.80 49.28 14.15
CA GLN A 145 -18.44 48.08 13.45
C GLN A 145 -16.91 47.92 13.36
N SER A 146 -16.36 46.97 14.08
CA SER A 146 -15.02 46.42 13.77
C SER A 146 -15.15 44.94 13.45
N VAL A 147 -14.90 44.60 12.19
CA VAL A 147 -14.80 43.19 11.74
C VAL A 147 -13.41 42.69 12.06
N SER A 148 -13.28 41.83 13.08
CA SER A 148 -12.05 41.11 13.35
C SER A 148 -12.24 39.65 12.93
N GLY A 149 -11.55 39.23 11.85
CA GLY A 149 -11.52 37.84 11.40
C GLY A 149 -10.39 37.11 12.08
N SER A 150 -10.66 36.11 12.91
CA SER A 150 -9.69 35.14 13.39
C SER A 150 -9.81 33.85 12.55
N VAL A 151 -8.70 33.37 12.03
CA VAL A 151 -8.61 32.09 11.35
C VAL A 151 -8.16 31.06 12.39
N GLU A 152 -9.08 30.21 12.85
CA GLU A 152 -8.70 29.01 13.61
C GLU A 152 -8.54 27.84 12.65
N THR A 153 -7.34 27.25 12.62
CA THR A 153 -7.05 25.99 11.96
C THR A 153 -7.13 24.90 13.01
N GLU A 154 -8.20 24.09 12.99
CA GLU A 154 -8.22 22.83 13.74
C GLU A 154 -7.37 21.79 12.99
N GLU A 155 -6.37 21.24 13.70
CA GLU A 155 -5.54 20.12 13.26
C GLU A 155 -6.25 18.77 13.46
#